data_417d2fe6e8a89d11f9cc38520551684e
#
_entry.id   417d2fe6e8a89d11f9cc38520551684e
#
_cell.length_a   1.000
_cell.length_b   1.000
_cell.length_c   1.000
_cell.angle_alpha   90.00
_cell.angle_beta   90.00
_cell.angle_gamma   90.00
#
_symmetry.space_group_name_H-M   'P 1'
#
loop_
_entity.id
_entity.type
_entity.pdbx_description
1 polymer ?
#
loop_
_entity_poly.entity_id
_entity_poly.type
_entity_poly.pdbx_seq_one_letter_code
_entity_poly.pdbx_strand_id
1 'polypeptide(L)'
;MHPFIQTAALNFELQWPIYERRASCHGVHNILPSSDPGSTISQINIVGTCGRCHPGAGENFALGKVHLDVPAAQDAGSLASRWVRLVYIGLITLTIGSMVIHNALIWRRKALDKRRKQGQTVVRMTRNQRLQHLVLLSSFMMLVLTGFALKYPDSWLAAIFVSSEAIRRIGHRAAAVILIVVGLWHVAYVLLTNEGRRTVKDMAPARKDLVDLVGNLRYYLGRSSERPRIGRFGYAEKAEYWAVIWGVLIMGGTGLLIWFKVGAFGFLPRWSVDVALAIHFYEAILATLAIVAWHFYQVIFDPDVYPISWAWWDGQVSEKLFREEHPLAYEEMLAEAAEEPTTLSSPSGEAELLDGTAKPK
;
A
#
# COMPACT_ATOMS: atom_id res chain seq x y z
N MET A 1 15.69 -16.02 -46.76
CA MET A 1 15.63 -15.94 -45.28
C MET A 1 15.69 -14.45 -44.90
N HIS A 2 14.59 -13.88 -44.52
CA HIS A 2 14.49 -12.42 -44.26
C HIS A 2 15.05 -12.06 -42.88
N PRO A 3 15.92 -11.04 -42.74
CA PRO A 3 16.47 -10.60 -41.45
C PRO A 3 15.45 -9.83 -40.56
N PHE A 4 14.18 -9.77 -40.95
CA PHE A 4 13.11 -9.10 -40.22
C PHE A 4 12.57 -9.84 -38.99
N ILE A 5 12.96 -11.10 -38.77
CA ILE A 5 12.35 -11.95 -37.73
C ILE A 5 13.00 -11.74 -36.37
N GLN A 6 14.24 -11.26 -36.26
CA GLN A 6 14.92 -11.12 -34.97
C GLN A 6 14.67 -9.80 -34.22
N THR A 7 14.30 -8.75 -34.95
CA THR A 7 13.87 -7.47 -34.31
C THR A 7 12.38 -7.45 -33.97
N ALA A 8 11.59 -8.33 -34.55
CA ALA A 8 10.16 -8.45 -34.28
C ALA A 8 9.82 -9.07 -32.92
N ALA A 9 10.71 -9.92 -32.37
CA ALA A 9 10.44 -10.62 -31.11
C ALA A 9 10.35 -9.69 -29.88
N LEU A 10 11.00 -8.54 -29.90
CA LEU A 10 10.93 -7.54 -28.82
C LEU A 10 9.78 -6.53 -28.99
N ASN A 11 9.29 -6.34 -30.25
CA ASN A 11 8.16 -5.46 -30.55
C ASN A 11 6.84 -6.20 -30.71
N PHE A 12 6.84 -7.53 -30.67
CA PHE A 12 5.70 -8.39 -30.98
C PHE A 12 4.53 -8.29 -29.98
N GLU A 13 4.80 -7.87 -28.76
CA GLU A 13 3.73 -7.70 -27.74
C GLU A 13 3.01 -6.35 -27.80
N LEU A 14 3.44 -5.41 -28.66
CA LEU A 14 3.06 -3.99 -28.51
C LEU A 14 2.06 -3.46 -29.56
N GLN A 15 1.79 -4.18 -30.67
CA GLN A 15 1.07 -3.55 -31.78
C GLN A 15 0.04 -4.40 -32.54
N TRP A 16 -0.32 -5.59 -32.02
CA TRP A 16 -1.30 -6.41 -32.74
C TRP A 16 -2.72 -6.14 -32.24
N PRO A 17 -3.67 -5.74 -33.11
CA PRO A 17 -5.08 -5.63 -32.76
C PRO A 17 -5.62 -6.98 -32.24
N ILE A 18 -6.66 -6.93 -31.39
CA ILE A 18 -7.28 -8.11 -30.74
C ILE A 18 -7.66 -9.19 -31.77
N TYR A 19 -7.98 -8.78 -32.98
CA TYR A 19 -8.28 -9.62 -34.12
C TYR A 19 -7.09 -10.52 -34.51
N GLU A 20 -5.88 -9.98 -34.61
CA GLU A 20 -4.69 -10.74 -35.02
C GLU A 20 -4.22 -11.72 -33.93
N ARG A 21 -4.47 -11.43 -32.67
CA ARG A 21 -4.21 -12.36 -31.56
C ARG A 21 -5.12 -13.60 -31.62
N ARG A 22 -6.36 -13.45 -32.03
CA ARG A 22 -7.27 -14.60 -32.24
C ARG A 22 -6.80 -15.50 -33.41
N ALA A 23 -6.36 -14.90 -34.51
CA ALA A 23 -5.84 -15.61 -35.65
C ALA A 23 -4.59 -16.45 -35.34
N SER A 24 -3.75 -16.02 -34.41
CA SER A 24 -2.56 -16.75 -33.96
C SER A 24 -2.88 -18.06 -33.24
N CYS A 25 -4.03 -18.15 -32.58
CA CYS A 25 -4.46 -19.35 -31.85
C CYS A 25 -5.38 -20.23 -32.69
N HIS A 26 -6.34 -19.65 -33.42
CA HIS A 26 -7.41 -20.35 -34.14
C HIS A 26 -7.11 -20.55 -35.62
N GLY A 27 -6.07 -19.93 -36.18
CA GLY A 27 -5.85 -19.84 -37.61
C GLY A 27 -6.71 -18.77 -38.28
N VAL A 28 -6.44 -18.51 -39.58
CA VAL A 28 -7.08 -17.40 -40.32
C VAL A 28 -8.22 -17.90 -41.21
N HIS A 29 -8.09 -19.09 -41.78
CA HIS A 29 -9.03 -19.60 -42.79
C HIS A 29 -9.71 -20.91 -42.40
N ASN A 30 -9.12 -21.73 -41.56
CA ASN A 30 -9.65 -23.02 -41.13
C ASN A 30 -9.83 -23.04 -39.62
N ILE A 31 -10.85 -22.33 -39.15
CA ILE A 31 -11.17 -22.22 -37.71
C ILE A 31 -12.01 -23.44 -37.34
N LEU A 32 -11.34 -24.48 -36.83
CA LEU A 32 -11.97 -25.72 -36.39
C LEU A 32 -12.35 -25.58 -34.90
N PRO A 33 -13.44 -26.23 -34.44
CA PRO A 33 -13.81 -26.28 -33.05
C PRO A 33 -12.76 -26.98 -32.20
N SER A 34 -12.67 -26.69 -30.92
CA SER A 34 -11.69 -27.31 -30.01
C SER A 34 -11.87 -28.82 -29.83
N SER A 35 -13.03 -29.37 -30.20
CA SER A 35 -13.33 -30.79 -30.24
C SER A 35 -12.71 -31.53 -31.41
N ASP A 36 -12.30 -30.81 -32.47
CA ASP A 36 -11.68 -31.40 -33.67
C ASP A 36 -10.18 -31.60 -33.39
N PRO A 37 -9.66 -32.84 -33.57
CA PRO A 37 -8.22 -33.12 -33.39
C PRO A 37 -7.30 -32.32 -34.31
N GLY A 38 -7.77 -31.86 -35.47
CA GLY A 38 -7.03 -30.99 -36.38
C GLY A 38 -6.99 -29.51 -35.96
N SER A 39 -7.77 -29.12 -34.95
CA SER A 39 -7.79 -27.76 -34.47
C SER A 39 -6.51 -27.40 -33.73
N THR A 40 -5.97 -26.22 -33.97
CA THR A 40 -4.80 -25.68 -33.22
C THR A 40 -5.09 -25.47 -31.74
N ILE A 41 -6.37 -25.36 -31.37
CA ILE A 41 -6.85 -25.18 -29.97
C ILE A 41 -7.44 -26.47 -29.38
N SER A 42 -7.31 -27.63 -30.08
CA SER A 42 -7.66 -28.94 -29.49
C SER A 42 -6.75 -29.26 -28.30
N GLN A 43 -7.21 -30.12 -27.40
CA GLN A 43 -6.41 -30.55 -26.23
C GLN A 43 -5.04 -31.10 -26.61
N ILE A 44 -4.92 -31.74 -27.77
CA ILE A 44 -3.68 -32.33 -28.23
C ILE A 44 -2.69 -31.27 -28.73
N ASN A 45 -3.19 -30.20 -29.39
CA ASN A 45 -2.36 -29.21 -30.08
C ASN A 45 -2.16 -27.93 -29.28
N ILE A 46 -2.99 -27.68 -28.27
CA ILE A 46 -3.05 -26.39 -27.56
C ILE A 46 -1.74 -26.05 -26.83
N VAL A 47 -1.04 -27.04 -26.30
CA VAL A 47 0.26 -26.86 -25.65
C VAL A 47 1.29 -26.30 -26.62
N GLY A 48 1.37 -26.89 -27.81
CA GLY A 48 2.25 -26.44 -28.91
C GLY A 48 1.85 -25.07 -29.44
N THR A 49 0.55 -24.79 -29.52
CA THR A 49 0.03 -23.48 -29.95
C THR A 49 0.35 -22.38 -28.95
N CYS A 50 0.15 -22.61 -27.64
CA CYS A 50 0.53 -21.69 -26.59
C CYS A 50 2.05 -21.53 -26.49
N GLY A 51 2.81 -22.62 -26.64
CA GLY A 51 4.26 -22.65 -26.55
C GLY A 51 4.98 -21.79 -27.58
N ARG A 52 4.36 -21.49 -28.72
CA ARG A 52 4.92 -20.57 -29.73
C ARG A 52 5.17 -19.17 -29.20
N CYS A 53 4.31 -18.68 -28.32
CA CYS A 53 4.42 -17.35 -27.72
C CYS A 53 4.84 -17.38 -26.25
N HIS A 54 4.65 -18.53 -25.57
CA HIS A 54 4.96 -18.75 -24.17
C HIS A 54 5.93 -19.92 -24.00
N PRO A 55 7.24 -19.71 -24.21
CA PRO A 55 8.23 -20.79 -24.05
C PRO A 55 8.13 -21.42 -22.65
N GLY A 56 8.05 -22.74 -22.58
CA GLY A 56 7.87 -23.48 -21.32
C GLY A 56 6.41 -23.63 -20.85
N ALA A 57 5.43 -23.20 -21.66
CA ALA A 57 4.03 -23.45 -21.36
C ALA A 57 3.72 -24.95 -21.40
N GLY A 58 3.37 -25.55 -20.27
CA GLY A 58 2.94 -26.96 -20.15
C GLY A 58 1.42 -27.12 -20.26
N GLU A 59 0.93 -28.34 -20.02
CA GLU A 59 -0.50 -28.68 -20.09
C GLU A 59 -1.35 -27.78 -19.16
N ASN A 60 -0.91 -27.59 -17.92
CA ASN A 60 -1.59 -26.73 -16.98
C ASN A 60 -1.70 -25.27 -17.45
N PHE A 61 -0.72 -24.76 -18.18
CA PHE A 61 -0.78 -23.45 -18.81
C PHE A 61 -1.78 -23.44 -19.97
N ALA A 62 -1.76 -24.42 -20.82
CA ALA A 62 -2.59 -24.50 -22.02
C ALA A 62 -4.09 -24.70 -21.73
N LEU A 63 -4.45 -25.36 -20.63
CA LEU A 63 -5.83 -25.60 -20.21
C LEU A 63 -6.54 -24.38 -19.56
N GLY A 64 -5.97 -23.14 -19.43
CA GLY A 64 -6.63 -21.95 -18.90
C GLY A 64 -7.63 -21.32 -19.82
N LYS A 65 -8.50 -20.58 -19.18
CA LYS A 65 -9.48 -19.80 -19.89
C LYS A 65 -8.83 -18.59 -20.56
N VAL A 66 -8.65 -18.69 -21.88
CA VAL A 66 -8.16 -17.57 -22.68
C VAL A 66 -9.30 -16.56 -22.94
N HIS A 67 -10.55 -17.04 -22.96
CA HIS A 67 -11.74 -16.21 -23.12
C HIS A 67 -12.41 -15.97 -21.77
N LEU A 68 -12.36 -14.74 -21.27
CA LEU A 68 -12.93 -14.35 -20.00
C LEU A 68 -14.47 -14.24 -19.99
N ASP A 69 -15.07 -14.18 -21.19
CA ASP A 69 -16.51 -13.94 -21.38
C ASP A 69 -17.34 -15.23 -21.53
N VAL A 70 -16.76 -16.40 -21.25
CA VAL A 70 -17.56 -17.64 -21.29
C VAL A 70 -18.46 -17.69 -20.08
N PRO A 71 -19.82 -17.67 -20.24
CA PRO A 71 -20.72 -17.74 -19.12
C PRO A 71 -20.51 -19.07 -18.38
N ALA A 72 -20.14 -18.92 -17.09
CA ALA A 72 -20.27 -19.95 -16.07
C ALA A 72 -19.70 -21.34 -16.39
N ALA A 73 -18.42 -21.45 -16.68
CA ALA A 73 -17.78 -22.72 -16.43
C ALA A 73 -17.84 -22.99 -14.91
N GLN A 74 -18.45 -24.08 -14.51
CA GLN A 74 -18.59 -24.52 -13.10
C GLN A 74 -17.33 -25.22 -12.58
N ASP A 75 -16.14 -24.80 -13.07
CA ASP A 75 -14.89 -25.30 -12.57
C ASP A 75 -14.51 -24.62 -11.24
N ALA A 76 -13.70 -25.31 -10.44
CA ALA A 76 -13.27 -24.84 -9.13
C ALA A 76 -12.65 -23.44 -9.16
N GLY A 77 -11.90 -23.09 -10.24
CA GLY A 77 -11.26 -21.79 -10.40
C GLY A 77 -12.27 -20.65 -10.62
N SER A 78 -13.30 -20.86 -11.44
CA SER A 78 -14.33 -19.84 -11.65
C SER A 78 -15.20 -19.65 -10.42
N LEU A 79 -15.51 -20.72 -9.70
CA LEU A 79 -16.23 -20.65 -8.44
C LEU A 79 -15.40 -19.92 -7.36
N ALA A 80 -14.13 -20.26 -7.20
CA ALA A 80 -13.22 -19.59 -6.29
C ALA A 80 -13.08 -18.10 -6.62
N SER A 81 -12.86 -17.74 -7.89
CA SER A 81 -12.77 -16.34 -8.33
C SER A 81 -14.06 -15.55 -8.07
N ARG A 82 -15.23 -16.18 -8.25
CA ARG A 82 -16.52 -15.57 -7.94
C ARG A 82 -16.67 -15.29 -6.44
N TRP A 83 -16.31 -16.25 -5.58
CA TRP A 83 -16.35 -16.07 -4.13
C TRP A 83 -15.35 -14.99 -3.68
N VAL A 84 -14.13 -15.00 -4.19
CA VAL A 84 -13.13 -13.95 -3.91
C VAL A 84 -13.71 -12.59 -4.27
N ARG A 85 -14.29 -12.44 -5.47
CA ARG A 85 -14.91 -11.18 -5.89
C ARG A 85 -16.03 -10.72 -4.93
N LEU A 86 -16.94 -11.61 -4.56
CA LEU A 86 -18.03 -11.27 -3.64
C LEU A 86 -17.53 -10.88 -2.26
N VAL A 87 -16.56 -11.65 -1.73
CA VAL A 87 -15.95 -11.36 -0.42
C VAL A 87 -15.25 -9.99 -0.45
N TYR A 88 -14.46 -9.69 -1.50
CA TYR A 88 -13.79 -8.39 -1.61
C TYR A 88 -14.75 -7.22 -1.82
N ILE A 89 -15.80 -7.38 -2.61
CA ILE A 89 -16.83 -6.33 -2.74
C ILE A 89 -17.49 -6.06 -1.38
N GLY A 90 -17.85 -7.10 -0.64
CA GLY A 90 -18.38 -6.97 0.71
C GLY A 90 -17.39 -6.32 1.66
N LEU A 91 -16.14 -6.78 1.66
CA LEU A 91 -15.05 -6.23 2.47
C LEU A 91 -14.80 -4.75 2.15
N ILE A 92 -14.67 -4.38 0.87
CA ILE A 92 -14.48 -3.00 0.43
C ILE A 92 -15.64 -2.13 0.89
N THR A 93 -16.88 -2.57 0.64
CA THR A 93 -18.08 -1.80 1.01
C THR A 93 -18.15 -1.59 2.52
N LEU A 94 -17.92 -2.63 3.31
CA LEU A 94 -17.93 -2.54 4.77
C LEU A 94 -16.79 -1.68 5.29
N THR A 95 -15.55 -1.94 4.83
CA THR A 95 -14.35 -1.24 5.31
C THR A 95 -14.38 0.23 4.91
N ILE A 96 -14.56 0.54 3.63
CA ILE A 96 -14.58 1.93 3.15
C ILE A 96 -15.81 2.67 3.67
N GLY A 97 -16.98 2.03 3.69
CA GLY A 97 -18.19 2.62 4.25
C GLY A 97 -18.02 2.99 5.73
N SER A 98 -17.47 2.09 6.55
CA SER A 98 -17.20 2.39 7.96
C SER A 98 -16.16 3.51 8.14
N MET A 99 -15.09 3.52 7.32
CA MET A 99 -14.08 4.58 7.34
C MET A 99 -14.68 5.95 6.99
N VAL A 100 -15.51 6.02 5.94
CA VAL A 100 -16.17 7.27 5.53
C VAL A 100 -17.12 7.79 6.63
N ILE A 101 -17.94 6.91 7.22
CA ILE A 101 -18.84 7.30 8.32
C ILE A 101 -18.03 7.77 9.53
N HIS A 102 -17.01 7.01 9.92
CA HIS A 102 -16.12 7.38 11.04
C HIS A 102 -15.50 8.76 10.81
N ASN A 103 -14.89 8.98 9.63
CA ASN A 103 -14.25 10.25 9.30
C ASN A 103 -15.24 11.42 9.23
N ALA A 104 -16.45 11.20 8.71
CA ALA A 104 -17.50 12.23 8.69
C ALA A 104 -17.92 12.65 10.10
N LEU A 105 -18.04 11.70 11.04
CA LEU A 105 -18.33 12.01 12.45
C LEU A 105 -17.20 12.81 13.12
N ILE A 106 -15.94 12.42 12.90
CA ILE A 106 -14.77 13.14 13.39
C ILE A 106 -14.75 14.56 12.82
N TRP A 107 -14.84 14.67 11.48
CA TRP A 107 -14.81 15.95 10.79
C TRP A 107 -15.89 16.91 11.30
N ARG A 108 -17.14 16.41 11.40
CA ARG A 108 -18.24 17.20 11.94
C ARG A 108 -17.92 17.75 13.34
N ARG A 109 -17.42 16.89 14.25
CA ARG A 109 -17.10 17.31 15.62
C ARG A 109 -15.96 18.30 15.66
N LYS A 110 -14.84 18.00 14.97
CA LYS A 110 -13.67 18.90 14.92
C LYS A 110 -14.00 20.22 14.22
N ALA A 111 -14.80 20.22 13.15
CA ALA A 111 -15.23 21.46 12.49
C ALA A 111 -16.06 22.38 13.42
N LEU A 112 -16.86 21.79 14.30
CA LEU A 112 -17.63 22.56 15.30
C LEU A 112 -16.73 23.13 16.41
N ASP A 113 -15.66 22.45 16.77
CA ASP A 113 -14.77 22.81 17.88
C ASP A 113 -13.59 23.72 17.46
N LYS A 114 -13.34 23.90 16.14
CA LYS A 114 -12.17 24.63 15.60
C LYS A 114 -12.22 26.13 15.77
N ARG A 115 -12.04 26.66 16.93
CA ARG A 115 -11.82 28.12 17.07
C ARG A 115 -10.56 28.54 17.83
N ARG A 116 -9.53 27.67 18.06
CA ARG A 116 -8.32 28.14 18.80
C ARG A 116 -7.01 27.38 18.54
N LYS A 117 -5.98 28.07 18.06
CA LYS A 117 -4.54 28.21 18.47
C LYS A 117 -3.44 27.27 17.97
N GLN A 118 -2.32 27.89 17.56
CA GLN A 118 -0.99 27.31 17.24
C GLN A 118 0.01 27.46 18.40
N GLY A 119 1.08 26.64 18.47
CA GLY A 119 2.10 26.65 19.52
C GLY A 119 3.38 25.84 19.17
N GLN A 120 4.12 25.35 20.18
CA GLN A 120 5.38 24.59 20.09
C GLN A 120 5.23 23.22 19.39
N THR A 121 6.34 22.57 19.00
CA THR A 121 6.34 21.29 18.26
C THR A 121 7.09 20.19 19.01
N VAL A 122 6.66 18.95 18.81
CA VAL A 122 7.30 17.72 19.32
C VAL A 122 7.64 16.75 18.19
N VAL A 123 8.67 15.92 18.40
CA VAL A 123 9.11 14.93 17.42
C VAL A 123 8.10 13.78 17.37
N ARG A 124 7.52 13.56 16.19
CA ARG A 124 6.56 12.48 15.93
C ARG A 124 7.18 11.30 15.16
N MET A 125 8.05 11.61 14.20
CA MET A 125 8.69 10.61 13.35
C MET A 125 10.20 10.82 13.33
N THR A 126 10.95 9.74 13.55
CA THR A 126 12.40 9.76 13.42
C THR A 126 12.86 9.82 11.96
N ARG A 127 14.13 10.13 11.72
CA ARG A 127 14.67 10.18 10.35
C ARG A 127 14.51 8.86 9.60
N ASN A 128 14.71 7.72 10.29
CA ASN A 128 14.57 6.40 9.68
C ASN A 128 13.11 6.12 9.31
N GLN A 129 12.16 6.41 10.20
CA GLN A 129 10.73 6.25 9.94
C GLN A 129 10.26 7.12 8.76
N ARG A 130 10.72 8.38 8.68
CA ARG A 130 10.40 9.27 7.55
C ARG A 130 10.94 8.75 6.22
N LEU A 131 12.18 8.24 6.20
CA LEU A 131 12.76 7.70 4.97
C LEU A 131 12.03 6.45 4.51
N GLN A 132 11.71 5.52 5.42
CA GLN A 132 10.87 4.36 5.12
C GLN A 132 9.51 4.79 4.57
N HIS A 133 8.85 5.76 5.22
CA HIS A 133 7.56 6.29 4.77
C HIS A 133 7.67 6.93 3.37
N LEU A 134 8.69 7.70 3.08
CA LEU A 134 8.90 8.34 1.77
C LEU A 134 9.07 7.31 0.66
N VAL A 135 9.88 6.25 0.90
CA VAL A 135 10.09 5.17 -0.08
C VAL A 135 8.80 4.36 -0.26
N LEU A 136 8.09 4.07 0.84
CA LEU A 136 6.80 3.41 0.82
C LEU A 136 5.76 4.21 0.02
N LEU A 137 5.62 5.51 0.33
CA LEU A 137 4.72 6.43 -0.38
C LEU A 137 5.01 6.46 -1.88
N SER A 138 6.26 6.67 -2.26
CA SER A 138 6.66 6.80 -3.67
C SER A 138 6.41 5.50 -4.45
N SER A 139 6.79 4.35 -3.87
CA SER A 139 6.57 3.05 -4.51
C SER A 139 5.08 2.70 -4.58
N PHE A 140 4.31 2.96 -3.53
CA PHE A 140 2.86 2.74 -3.52
C PHE A 140 2.15 3.57 -4.58
N MET A 141 2.42 4.88 -4.65
CA MET A 141 1.81 5.76 -5.65
C MET A 141 2.14 5.31 -7.08
N MET A 142 3.39 4.91 -7.34
CA MET A 142 3.78 4.37 -8.64
C MET A 142 3.04 3.06 -8.96
N LEU A 143 2.87 2.17 -7.97
CA LEU A 143 2.13 0.91 -8.13
C LEU A 143 0.65 1.15 -8.44
N VAL A 144 0.00 2.08 -7.74
CA VAL A 144 -1.39 2.46 -8.00
C VAL A 144 -1.54 2.98 -9.42
N LEU A 145 -0.73 3.97 -9.81
CA LEU A 145 -0.82 4.61 -11.12
C LEU A 145 -0.54 3.61 -12.26
N THR A 146 0.55 2.86 -12.16
CA THR A 146 0.92 1.87 -13.20
C THR A 146 -0.01 0.67 -13.21
N GLY A 147 -0.49 0.22 -12.05
CA GLY A 147 -1.40 -0.91 -11.92
C GLY A 147 -2.76 -0.64 -12.58
N PHE A 148 -3.37 0.51 -12.28
CA PHE A 148 -4.62 0.90 -12.95
C PHE A 148 -4.42 1.20 -14.43
N ALA A 149 -3.29 1.79 -14.83
CA ALA A 149 -2.95 2.01 -16.24
C ALA A 149 -2.72 0.70 -17.01
N LEU A 150 -2.23 -0.36 -16.36
CA LEU A 150 -2.12 -1.71 -16.95
C LEU A 150 -3.49 -2.38 -17.06
N LYS A 151 -4.35 -2.20 -16.06
CA LYS A 151 -5.70 -2.80 -16.05
C LYS A 151 -6.65 -2.13 -17.04
N TYR A 152 -6.52 -0.81 -17.22
CA TYR A 152 -7.36 0.01 -18.08
C TYR A 152 -6.50 0.76 -19.11
N PRO A 153 -5.98 0.06 -20.15
CA PRO A 153 -5.03 0.62 -21.11
C PRO A 153 -5.58 1.80 -21.94
N ASP A 154 -6.90 1.86 -22.11
CA ASP A 154 -7.59 2.91 -22.87
C ASP A 154 -7.99 4.12 -21.99
N SER A 155 -7.61 4.12 -20.70
CA SER A 155 -7.91 5.22 -19.80
C SER A 155 -6.99 6.42 -20.01
N TRP A 156 -7.47 7.62 -19.61
CA TRP A 156 -6.65 8.82 -19.57
C TRP A 156 -5.38 8.65 -18.71
N LEU A 157 -5.46 7.81 -17.68
CA LEU A 157 -4.34 7.48 -16.80
C LEU A 157 -3.22 6.77 -17.56
N ALA A 158 -3.59 5.80 -18.42
CA ALA A 158 -2.63 5.10 -19.26
C ALA A 158 -2.01 6.04 -20.32
N ALA A 159 -2.77 7.01 -20.82
CA ALA A 159 -2.27 8.01 -21.78
C ALA A 159 -1.22 8.93 -21.15
N ILE A 160 -1.37 9.34 -19.88
CA ILE A 160 -0.38 10.17 -19.15
C ILE A 160 0.93 9.41 -18.92
N PHE A 161 0.84 8.13 -18.52
CA PHE A 161 2.01 7.31 -18.15
C PHE A 161 2.68 6.61 -19.32
N VAL A 162 2.64 7.19 -20.51
CA VAL A 162 3.21 6.65 -21.74
C VAL A 162 2.36 5.54 -22.36
N SER A 163 2.14 5.63 -23.64
CA SER A 163 1.39 4.68 -24.48
C SER A 163 1.97 3.26 -24.47
N SER A 164 3.24 3.08 -24.06
CA SER A 164 3.93 1.79 -24.06
C SER A 164 3.55 0.93 -22.84
N GLU A 165 2.89 -0.20 -23.09
CA GLU A 165 2.59 -1.23 -22.09
C GLU A 165 3.88 -1.77 -21.42
N ALA A 166 4.96 -1.91 -22.20
CA ALA A 166 6.24 -2.41 -21.68
C ALA A 166 6.79 -1.50 -20.58
N ILE A 167 6.74 -0.18 -20.77
CA ILE A 167 7.21 0.80 -19.78
C ILE A 167 6.33 0.74 -18.52
N ARG A 168 5.00 0.64 -18.68
CA ARG A 168 4.08 0.50 -17.54
C ARG A 168 4.37 -0.78 -16.75
N ARG A 169 4.62 -1.92 -17.44
CA ARG A 169 4.99 -3.20 -16.79
C ARG A 169 6.33 -3.12 -16.06
N ILE A 170 7.35 -2.55 -16.70
CA ILE A 170 8.66 -2.41 -16.07
C ILE A 170 8.57 -1.50 -14.86
N GLY A 171 7.90 -0.35 -14.97
CA GLY A 171 7.70 0.59 -13.87
C GLY A 171 6.93 -0.04 -12.70
N HIS A 172 5.87 -0.80 -12.99
CA HIS A 172 5.11 -1.52 -11.96
C HIS A 172 5.97 -2.54 -11.22
N ARG A 173 6.73 -3.37 -11.96
CA ARG A 173 7.64 -4.36 -11.37
C ARG A 173 8.77 -3.74 -10.56
N ALA A 174 9.38 -2.66 -11.07
CA ALA A 174 10.41 -1.92 -10.36
C ALA A 174 9.89 -1.34 -9.04
N ALA A 175 8.72 -0.69 -9.08
CA ALA A 175 8.07 -0.17 -7.88
C ALA A 175 7.69 -1.29 -6.89
N ALA A 176 7.26 -2.47 -7.39
CA ALA A 176 6.96 -3.63 -6.54
C ALA A 176 8.22 -4.15 -5.83
N VAL A 177 9.36 -4.21 -6.52
CA VAL A 177 10.63 -4.60 -5.90
C VAL A 177 11.03 -3.58 -4.82
N ILE A 178 10.89 -2.27 -5.09
CA ILE A 178 11.17 -1.22 -4.10
C ILE A 178 10.26 -1.37 -2.88
N LEU A 179 8.96 -1.64 -3.09
CA LEU A 179 8.01 -1.88 -2.00
C LEU A 179 8.40 -3.08 -1.13
N ILE A 180 8.80 -4.19 -1.74
CA ILE A 180 9.26 -5.38 -1.03
C ILE A 180 10.54 -5.06 -0.24
N VAL A 181 11.50 -4.36 -0.86
CA VAL A 181 12.76 -3.98 -0.19
C VAL A 181 12.51 -3.07 1.01
N VAL A 182 11.62 -2.07 0.91
CA VAL A 182 11.29 -1.22 2.07
C VAL A 182 10.55 -2.01 3.14
N GLY A 183 9.72 -2.98 2.78
CA GLY A 183 9.10 -3.91 3.73
C GLY A 183 10.13 -4.75 4.49
N LEU A 184 11.12 -5.31 3.79
CA LEU A 184 12.24 -6.04 4.41
C LEU A 184 13.09 -5.12 5.29
N TRP A 185 13.35 -3.90 4.86
CA TRP A 185 14.04 -2.90 5.68
C TRP A 185 13.25 -2.60 6.96
N HIS A 186 11.93 -2.46 6.87
CA HIS A 186 11.08 -2.26 8.06
C HIS A 186 11.18 -3.46 9.02
N VAL A 187 11.12 -4.68 8.51
CA VAL A 187 11.31 -5.90 9.32
C VAL A 187 12.68 -5.89 10.01
N ALA A 188 13.75 -5.57 9.26
CA ALA A 188 15.10 -5.45 9.83
C ALA A 188 15.17 -4.36 10.92
N TYR A 189 14.56 -3.19 10.67
CA TYR A 189 14.47 -2.11 11.65
C TYR A 189 13.77 -2.56 12.95
N VAL A 190 12.64 -3.23 12.84
CA VAL A 190 11.88 -3.75 13.99
C VAL A 190 12.66 -4.81 14.77
N LEU A 191 13.36 -5.72 14.08
CA LEU A 191 14.08 -6.81 14.73
C LEU A 191 15.43 -6.38 15.33
N LEU A 192 16.15 -5.47 14.65
CA LEU A 192 17.54 -5.15 14.97
C LEU A 192 17.71 -3.89 15.81
N THR A 193 16.69 -3.01 15.91
CA THR A 193 16.82 -1.77 16.67
C THR A 193 15.91 -1.72 17.89
N ASN A 194 16.35 -1.05 18.96
CA ASN A 194 15.52 -0.85 20.17
C ASN A 194 14.30 0.02 19.84
N GLU A 195 14.49 1.05 19.01
CA GLU A 195 13.44 1.95 18.56
C GLU A 195 12.37 1.21 17.77
N GLY A 196 12.77 0.35 16.83
CA GLY A 196 11.85 -0.48 16.05
C GLY A 196 11.06 -1.44 16.93
N ARG A 197 11.71 -2.10 17.89
CA ARG A 197 11.03 -2.98 18.86
C ARG A 197 10.03 -2.24 19.75
N ARG A 198 10.39 -1.01 20.21
CA ARG A 198 9.44 -0.15 20.95
C ARG A 198 8.27 0.21 20.05
N THR A 199 8.54 0.62 18.81
CA THR A 199 7.49 1.01 17.86
C THR A 199 6.49 -0.13 17.60
N VAL A 200 6.95 -1.34 17.30
CA VAL A 200 6.02 -2.46 17.04
C VAL A 200 5.26 -2.89 18.29
N LYS A 201 5.88 -2.77 19.47
CA LYS A 201 5.21 -3.01 20.75
C LYS A 201 4.06 -2.02 20.97
N ASP A 202 4.31 -0.73 20.71
CA ASP A 202 3.31 0.34 20.83
C ASP A 202 2.21 0.20 19.77
N MET A 203 2.53 -0.35 18.59
CA MET A 203 1.59 -0.65 17.51
C MET A 203 0.83 -1.95 17.69
N ALA A 204 1.17 -2.78 18.70
CA ALA A 204 0.48 -4.04 18.93
C ALA A 204 -1.01 -3.79 19.24
N PRO A 205 -1.93 -4.56 18.63
CA PRO A 205 -3.35 -4.47 18.93
C PRO A 205 -3.63 -4.83 20.38
N ALA A 206 -4.44 -4.02 21.06
CA ALA A 206 -4.80 -4.22 22.45
C ALA A 206 -6.33 -4.15 22.64
N ARG A 207 -6.85 -4.74 23.71
CA ARG A 207 -8.28 -4.62 24.05
C ARG A 207 -8.71 -3.18 24.25
N LYS A 208 -7.78 -2.32 24.71
CA LYS A 208 -7.99 -0.89 24.85
C LYS A 208 -8.37 -0.23 23.53
N ASP A 209 -7.83 -0.67 22.40
CA ASP A 209 -8.12 -0.08 21.09
C ASP A 209 -9.60 -0.18 20.71
N LEU A 210 -10.26 -1.30 21.06
CA LEU A 210 -11.71 -1.46 20.88
C LEU A 210 -12.51 -0.56 21.83
N VAL A 211 -12.07 -0.43 23.07
CA VAL A 211 -12.71 0.45 24.06
C VAL A 211 -12.58 1.91 23.60
N ASP A 212 -11.42 2.30 23.12
CA ASP A 212 -11.14 3.65 22.63
C ASP A 212 -11.95 3.95 21.36
N LEU A 213 -12.08 2.98 20.43
CA LEU A 213 -12.96 3.10 19.24
C LEU A 213 -14.41 3.37 19.65
N VAL A 214 -14.97 2.55 20.55
CA VAL A 214 -16.34 2.72 21.02
C VAL A 214 -16.51 4.04 21.78
N GLY A 215 -15.53 4.38 22.62
CA GLY A 215 -15.50 5.65 23.37
C GLY A 215 -15.48 6.86 22.44
N ASN A 216 -14.62 6.85 21.41
CA ASN A 216 -14.56 7.91 20.40
C ASN A 216 -15.86 8.01 19.59
N LEU A 217 -16.47 6.92 19.20
CA LEU A 217 -17.77 6.93 18.52
C LEU A 217 -18.86 7.57 19.40
N ARG A 218 -18.90 7.22 20.69
CA ARG A 218 -19.84 7.86 21.64
C ARG A 218 -19.59 9.35 21.78
N TYR A 219 -18.32 9.76 21.87
CA TYR A 219 -17.92 11.16 21.94
C TYR A 219 -18.33 11.93 20.69
N TYR A 220 -18.02 11.42 19.49
CA TYR A 220 -18.37 12.09 18.22
C TYR A 220 -19.87 12.12 17.94
N LEU A 221 -20.62 11.14 18.44
CA LEU A 221 -22.09 11.14 18.41
C LEU A 221 -22.72 12.05 19.47
N GLY A 222 -21.89 12.69 20.33
CA GLY A 222 -22.39 13.57 21.41
C GLY A 222 -22.97 12.81 22.61
N ARG A 223 -22.72 11.50 22.72
CA ARG A 223 -23.19 10.64 23.82
C ARG A 223 -22.23 10.55 24.99
N SER A 224 -21.06 11.14 24.89
CA SER A 224 -20.04 11.28 25.93
C SER A 224 -19.45 12.69 25.88
N SER A 225 -19.20 13.30 27.04
CA SER A 225 -18.49 14.59 27.15
C SER A 225 -16.99 14.44 27.08
N GLU A 226 -16.47 13.25 27.39
CA GLU A 226 -15.03 12.97 27.46
C GLU A 226 -14.59 12.09 26.28
N ARG A 227 -13.42 12.47 25.72
CA ARG A 227 -12.73 11.68 24.71
C ARG A 227 -11.83 10.65 25.40
N PRO A 228 -11.73 9.39 24.88
CA PRO A 228 -10.78 8.42 25.39
C PRO A 228 -9.34 8.95 25.36
N ARG A 229 -8.60 8.66 26.41
CA ARG A 229 -7.19 9.05 26.52
C ARG A 229 -6.32 8.06 25.75
N ILE A 230 -5.72 8.52 24.67
CA ILE A 230 -4.92 7.72 23.74
C ILE A 230 -3.43 7.84 24.11
N GLY A 231 -2.70 6.72 23.95
CA GLY A 231 -1.25 6.65 24.11
C GLY A 231 -0.51 7.12 22.85
N ARG A 232 0.71 6.65 22.67
CA ARG A 232 1.57 7.06 21.54
C ARG A 232 0.93 6.80 20.17
N PHE A 233 0.18 5.71 20.02
CA PHE A 233 -0.58 5.38 18.84
C PHE A 233 -2.01 4.97 19.21
N GLY A 234 -2.96 5.51 18.48
CA GLY A 234 -4.37 5.18 18.63
C GLY A 234 -4.79 4.01 17.76
N TYR A 235 -6.02 3.55 17.97
CA TYR A 235 -6.61 2.44 17.22
C TYR A 235 -6.59 2.66 15.69
N ALA A 236 -6.77 3.91 15.24
CA ALA A 236 -6.76 4.26 13.83
C ALA A 236 -5.38 4.08 13.19
N GLU A 237 -4.33 4.60 13.82
CA GLU A 237 -2.94 4.48 13.38
C GLU A 237 -2.46 3.02 13.40
N LYS A 238 -2.88 2.27 14.42
CA LYS A 238 -2.59 0.83 14.52
C LYS A 238 -3.28 0.06 13.40
N ALA A 239 -4.53 0.37 13.09
CA ALA A 239 -5.26 -0.26 11.99
C ALA A 239 -4.59 0.01 10.65
N GLU A 240 -4.15 1.25 10.37
CA GLU A 240 -3.39 1.60 9.16
C GLU A 240 -2.07 0.84 9.07
N TYR A 241 -1.31 0.79 10.16
CA TYR A 241 -0.03 0.10 10.21
C TYR A 241 -0.18 -1.39 9.86
N TRP A 242 -1.13 -2.09 10.49
CA TRP A 242 -1.37 -3.51 10.24
C TRP A 242 -1.99 -3.76 8.87
N ALA A 243 -2.81 -2.84 8.36
CA ALA A 243 -3.33 -2.91 6.99
C ALA A 243 -2.22 -2.79 5.95
N VAL A 244 -1.21 -1.93 6.17
CA VAL A 244 -0.04 -1.84 5.28
C VAL A 244 0.79 -3.13 5.31
N ILE A 245 1.05 -3.71 6.48
CA ILE A 245 1.76 -5.00 6.59
C ILE A 245 1.00 -6.09 5.84
N TRP A 246 -0.31 -6.22 6.08
CA TRP A 246 -1.17 -7.15 5.37
C TRP A 246 -1.13 -6.94 3.86
N GLY A 247 -1.33 -5.70 3.42
CA GLY A 247 -1.33 -5.34 2.00
C GLY A 247 -0.01 -5.66 1.31
N VAL A 248 1.14 -5.36 1.93
CA VAL A 248 2.46 -5.70 1.38
C VAL A 248 2.63 -7.22 1.23
N LEU A 249 2.17 -8.02 2.19
CA LEU A 249 2.25 -9.48 2.11
C LEU A 249 1.36 -10.04 1.00
N ILE A 250 0.10 -9.62 0.95
CA ILE A 250 -0.87 -10.09 -0.05
C ILE A 250 -0.49 -9.63 -1.46
N MET A 251 -0.20 -8.33 -1.63
CA MET A 251 0.16 -7.76 -2.93
C MET A 251 1.51 -8.29 -3.43
N GLY A 252 2.48 -8.43 -2.53
CA GLY A 252 3.79 -9.03 -2.84
C GLY A 252 3.65 -10.49 -3.25
N GLY A 253 2.95 -11.31 -2.46
CA GLY A 253 2.74 -12.74 -2.75
C GLY A 253 1.98 -12.98 -4.04
N THR A 254 0.83 -12.32 -4.22
CA THR A 254 0.02 -12.45 -5.45
C THR A 254 0.75 -11.87 -6.65
N GLY A 255 1.44 -10.74 -6.49
CA GLY A 255 2.24 -10.11 -7.55
C GLY A 255 3.38 -11.00 -8.02
N LEU A 256 4.11 -11.65 -7.12
CA LEU A 256 5.16 -12.61 -7.46
C LEU A 256 4.58 -13.84 -8.17
N LEU A 257 3.45 -14.37 -7.71
CA LEU A 257 2.77 -15.49 -8.37
C LEU A 257 2.35 -15.13 -9.79
N ILE A 258 1.80 -13.94 -10.01
CA ILE A 258 1.42 -13.45 -11.34
C ILE A 258 2.66 -13.21 -12.21
N TRP A 259 3.75 -12.70 -11.64
CA TRP A 259 4.99 -12.44 -12.36
C TRP A 259 5.65 -13.74 -12.85
N PHE A 260 5.72 -14.75 -11.98
CA PHE A 260 6.35 -16.04 -12.27
C PHE A 260 5.36 -17.15 -12.61
N LYS A 261 4.19 -16.79 -13.17
CA LYS A 261 3.08 -17.71 -13.46
C LYS A 261 3.48 -18.98 -14.22
N VAL A 262 4.41 -18.88 -15.17
CA VAL A 262 4.86 -20.04 -15.97
C VAL A 262 5.55 -21.09 -15.09
N GLY A 263 6.45 -20.65 -14.19
CA GLY A 263 7.09 -21.53 -13.22
C GLY A 263 6.10 -22.09 -12.19
N ALA A 264 5.15 -21.25 -11.75
CA ALA A 264 4.13 -21.65 -10.78
C ALA A 264 3.22 -22.77 -11.29
N PHE A 265 2.93 -22.84 -12.60
CA PHE A 265 2.14 -23.91 -13.19
C PHE A 265 2.82 -25.29 -13.16
N GLY A 266 4.11 -25.36 -12.84
CA GLY A 266 4.80 -26.63 -12.60
C GLY A 266 4.35 -27.35 -11.32
N PHE A 267 3.77 -26.63 -10.35
CA PHE A 267 3.39 -27.18 -9.03
C PHE A 267 2.05 -26.66 -8.50
N LEU A 268 1.48 -25.61 -9.10
CA LEU A 268 0.18 -25.06 -8.70
C LEU A 268 -0.88 -25.32 -9.79
N PRO A 269 -2.12 -25.59 -9.39
CA PRO A 269 -3.21 -25.66 -10.33
C PRO A 269 -3.41 -24.29 -10.98
N ARG A 270 -3.84 -24.30 -12.20
CA ARG A 270 -3.96 -23.13 -13.05
C ARG A 270 -4.87 -22.05 -12.51
N TRP A 271 -6.00 -22.44 -11.91
CA TRP A 271 -6.94 -21.50 -11.29
C TRP A 271 -6.31 -20.65 -10.17
N SER A 272 -5.18 -21.08 -9.60
CA SER A 272 -4.49 -20.31 -8.55
C SER A 272 -4.01 -18.94 -9.04
N VAL A 273 -3.62 -18.83 -10.32
CA VAL A 273 -3.22 -17.53 -10.91
C VAL A 273 -4.44 -16.64 -11.15
N ASP A 274 -5.58 -17.22 -11.56
CA ASP A 274 -6.83 -16.46 -11.75
C ASP A 274 -7.32 -15.90 -10.40
N VAL A 275 -7.24 -16.70 -9.35
CA VAL A 275 -7.53 -16.26 -7.98
C VAL A 275 -6.54 -15.18 -7.52
N ALA A 276 -5.24 -15.37 -7.77
CA ALA A 276 -4.23 -14.36 -7.42
C ALA A 276 -4.45 -13.03 -8.15
N LEU A 277 -4.83 -13.07 -9.43
CA LEU A 277 -5.21 -11.87 -10.19
C LEU A 277 -6.43 -11.16 -9.58
N ALA A 278 -7.45 -11.92 -9.16
CA ALA A 278 -8.63 -11.35 -8.52
C ALA A 278 -8.26 -10.71 -7.17
N ILE A 279 -7.52 -11.42 -6.32
CA ILE A 279 -7.05 -10.88 -5.04
C ILE A 279 -6.20 -9.63 -5.26
N HIS A 280 -5.20 -9.69 -6.14
CA HIS A 280 -4.31 -8.58 -6.43
C HIS A 280 -5.06 -7.32 -6.88
N PHE A 281 -6.04 -7.48 -7.77
CA PHE A 281 -6.84 -6.36 -8.26
C PHE A 281 -7.75 -5.75 -7.18
N TYR A 282 -8.50 -6.59 -6.46
CA TYR A 282 -9.43 -6.07 -5.44
C TYR A 282 -8.69 -5.53 -4.22
N GLU A 283 -7.57 -6.14 -3.82
CA GLU A 283 -6.71 -5.59 -2.77
C GLU A 283 -6.11 -4.24 -3.19
N ALA A 284 -5.71 -4.06 -4.45
CA ALA A 284 -5.25 -2.77 -4.96
C ALA A 284 -6.34 -1.69 -4.84
N ILE A 285 -7.61 -2.03 -5.16
CA ILE A 285 -8.74 -1.12 -4.96
C ILE A 285 -8.94 -0.81 -3.48
N LEU A 286 -8.97 -1.84 -2.63
CA LEU A 286 -9.17 -1.67 -1.18
C LEU A 286 -8.08 -0.78 -0.58
N ALA A 287 -6.80 -1.08 -0.85
CA ALA A 287 -5.68 -0.29 -0.35
C ALA A 287 -5.71 1.16 -0.84
N THR A 288 -6.00 1.39 -2.13
CA THR A 288 -6.11 2.74 -2.68
C THR A 288 -7.23 3.53 -2.03
N LEU A 289 -8.42 2.93 -1.88
CA LEU A 289 -9.57 3.60 -1.26
C LEU A 289 -9.35 3.84 0.24
N ALA A 290 -8.70 2.91 0.95
CA ALA A 290 -8.35 3.09 2.36
C ALA A 290 -7.38 4.26 2.54
N ILE A 291 -6.34 4.38 1.71
CA ILE A 291 -5.41 5.52 1.75
C ILE A 291 -6.15 6.84 1.46
N VAL A 292 -7.02 6.88 0.44
CA VAL A 292 -7.75 8.11 0.09
C VAL A 292 -8.79 8.48 1.15
N ALA A 293 -9.58 7.50 1.63
CA ALA A 293 -10.70 7.78 2.53
C ALA A 293 -10.27 7.95 3.99
N TRP A 294 -9.19 7.30 4.40
CA TRP A 294 -8.77 7.28 5.80
C TRP A 294 -7.45 8.04 6.01
N HIS A 295 -6.37 7.61 5.39
CA HIS A 295 -5.06 8.20 5.60
C HIS A 295 -5.00 9.66 5.13
N PHE A 296 -5.49 9.99 3.92
CA PHE A 296 -5.52 11.37 3.45
C PHE A 296 -6.46 12.25 4.30
N TYR A 297 -7.55 11.68 4.83
CA TYR A 297 -8.35 12.42 5.79
C TYR A 297 -7.51 12.84 7.00
N GLN A 298 -6.80 11.90 7.64
CA GLN A 298 -6.01 12.15 8.83
C GLN A 298 -4.86 13.15 8.62
N VAL A 299 -4.21 13.10 7.44
CA VAL A 299 -2.99 13.89 7.19
C VAL A 299 -3.21 15.16 6.37
N ILE A 300 -4.37 15.32 5.71
CA ILE A 300 -4.68 16.46 4.83
C ILE A 300 -6.00 17.13 5.22
N PHE A 301 -7.10 16.35 5.30
CA PHE A 301 -8.46 16.91 5.38
C PHE A 301 -8.97 17.10 6.80
N ASP A 302 -8.27 16.59 7.81
CA ASP A 302 -8.65 16.82 9.20
C ASP A 302 -8.55 18.31 9.52
N PRO A 303 -9.62 18.95 10.04
CA PRO A 303 -9.60 20.37 10.36
C PRO A 303 -8.49 20.82 11.31
N ASP A 304 -7.98 19.93 12.18
CA ASP A 304 -6.91 20.24 13.12
C ASP A 304 -5.52 20.18 12.47
N VAL A 305 -5.39 19.47 11.35
CA VAL A 305 -4.15 19.24 10.61
C VAL A 305 -4.07 20.09 9.34
N TYR A 306 -5.23 20.44 8.74
CA TYR A 306 -5.28 21.18 7.48
C TYR A 306 -4.35 22.41 7.44
N PRO A 307 -3.61 22.68 6.34
CA PRO A 307 -3.77 22.05 5.00
C PRO A 307 -3.07 20.69 4.84
N ILE A 308 -2.06 20.36 5.63
CA ILE A 308 -1.35 19.07 5.57
C ILE A 308 -0.51 18.86 6.83
N SER A 309 -0.39 17.63 7.29
CA SER A 309 0.62 17.26 8.31
C SER A 309 2.01 17.20 7.67
N TRP A 310 2.96 17.93 8.22
CA TRP A 310 4.35 17.91 7.77
C TRP A 310 5.20 16.84 8.48
N ALA A 311 4.63 16.06 9.39
CA ALA A 311 5.35 15.03 10.16
C ALA A 311 6.12 14.02 9.29
N TRP A 312 5.61 13.69 8.10
CA TRP A 312 6.29 12.83 7.14
C TRP A 312 7.55 13.46 6.52
N TRP A 313 7.66 14.81 6.55
CA TRP A 313 8.79 15.56 5.97
C TRP A 313 9.79 16.01 7.03
N ASP A 314 9.36 16.76 8.06
CA ASP A 314 10.23 17.30 9.10
C ASP A 314 10.25 16.46 10.40
N GLY A 315 9.31 15.55 10.54
CA GLY A 315 9.16 14.66 11.70
C GLY A 315 8.44 15.29 12.88
N GLN A 316 7.86 16.49 12.74
CA GLN A 316 7.32 17.24 13.85
C GLN A 316 5.81 17.41 13.76
N VAL A 317 5.17 17.53 14.92
CA VAL A 317 3.76 17.90 15.07
C VAL A 317 3.64 18.98 16.14
N SER A 318 2.56 19.78 16.08
CA SER A 318 2.27 20.76 17.12
C SER A 318 2.13 20.06 18.49
N GLU A 319 2.81 20.57 19.51
CA GLU A 319 2.71 20.07 20.88
C GLU A 319 1.27 20.08 21.38
N LYS A 320 0.53 21.13 21.04
CA LYS A 320 -0.89 21.24 21.39
C LYS A 320 -1.70 20.09 20.78
N LEU A 321 -1.53 19.82 19.47
CA LEU A 321 -2.21 18.72 18.77
C LEU A 321 -1.82 17.38 19.38
N PHE A 322 -0.51 17.19 19.64
CA PHE A 322 0.00 15.95 20.24
C PHE A 322 -0.60 15.70 21.64
N ARG A 323 -0.67 16.73 22.48
CA ARG A 323 -1.30 16.65 23.80
C ARG A 323 -2.81 16.36 23.73
N GLU A 324 -3.52 16.93 22.75
CA GLU A 324 -4.95 16.71 22.58
C GLU A 324 -5.27 15.32 22.01
N GLU A 325 -4.44 14.81 21.11
CA GLU A 325 -4.66 13.51 20.46
C GLU A 325 -4.01 12.33 21.19
N HIS A 326 -2.87 12.56 21.85
CA HIS A 326 -2.07 11.55 22.53
C HIS A 326 -1.74 11.94 23.98
N PRO A 327 -2.75 12.23 24.83
CA PRO A 327 -2.52 12.77 26.17
C PRO A 327 -1.66 11.89 27.07
N LEU A 328 -1.80 10.54 26.98
CA LEU A 328 -0.97 9.64 27.77
C LEU A 328 0.50 9.66 27.31
N ALA A 329 0.75 9.70 26.01
CA ALA A 329 2.11 9.81 25.51
C ALA A 329 2.77 11.15 25.82
N TYR A 330 1.99 12.21 25.86
CA TYR A 330 2.47 13.52 26.28
C TYR A 330 2.88 13.54 27.76
N GLU A 331 2.10 12.92 28.64
CA GLU A 331 2.42 12.76 30.07
C GLU A 331 3.68 11.90 30.26
N GLU A 332 3.83 10.79 29.51
CA GLU A 332 5.04 9.96 29.55
C GLU A 332 6.28 10.77 29.10
N MET A 333 6.17 11.57 28.05
CA MET A 333 7.25 12.43 27.57
C MET A 333 7.67 13.47 28.63
N LEU A 334 6.72 14.08 29.34
CA LEU A 334 7.02 15.02 30.41
C LEU A 334 7.68 14.34 31.62
N ALA A 335 7.25 13.12 31.96
CA ALA A 335 7.83 12.32 33.03
C ALA A 335 9.29 11.92 32.69
N GLU A 336 9.53 11.42 31.46
CA GLU A 336 10.87 11.10 30.98
C GLU A 336 11.80 12.34 31.02
N ALA A 337 11.30 13.50 30.60
CA ALA A 337 12.08 14.76 30.67
C ALA A 337 12.38 15.25 32.08
N ALA A 338 11.51 14.94 33.06
CA ALA A 338 11.72 15.27 34.45
C ALA A 338 12.70 14.32 35.17
N GLU A 339 12.83 13.08 34.67
CA GLU A 339 13.75 12.07 35.21
C GLU A 339 15.17 12.19 34.64
N GLU A 340 15.38 12.88 33.51
CA GLU A 340 16.73 13.18 33.03
C GLU A 340 17.42 14.13 34.00
N PRO A 341 18.47 13.70 34.78
CA PRO A 341 19.15 14.58 35.71
C PRO A 341 19.77 15.72 34.92
N THR A 342 19.52 16.93 35.40
CA THR A 342 20.12 18.17 34.91
C THR A 342 21.63 18.11 35.10
N THR A 343 22.33 17.39 34.21
CA THR A 343 23.78 17.47 34.07
C THR A 343 24.14 18.72 33.26
N LEU A 344 23.62 19.86 33.66
CA LEU A 344 24.15 21.16 33.27
C LEU A 344 25.15 21.58 34.34
N SER A 345 26.41 21.37 34.03
CA SER A 345 27.57 22.00 34.64
C SER A 345 27.24 23.39 35.13
N SER A 346 27.41 23.59 36.42
CA SER A 346 27.68 24.89 36.98
C SER A 346 28.81 25.54 36.19
N PRO A 347 28.68 26.75 35.67
CA PRO A 347 29.85 27.47 35.23
C PRO A 347 30.61 27.82 36.52
N SER A 348 31.67 27.07 36.80
CA SER A 348 32.71 27.47 37.72
C SER A 348 33.36 28.72 37.16
N GLY A 349 32.74 29.86 37.42
CA GLY A 349 33.36 31.16 37.24
C GLY A 349 34.40 31.34 38.32
N GLU A 350 35.60 30.93 38.09
CA GLU A 350 36.75 31.54 38.75
C GLU A 350 36.84 32.97 38.25
N ALA A 351 36.35 33.87 39.12
CA ALA A 351 36.66 35.29 39.04
C ALA A 351 38.12 35.46 39.48
N GLU A 352 39.05 35.42 38.55
CA GLU A 352 40.43 35.84 38.73
C GLU A 352 40.43 37.38 38.81
N LEU A 353 40.48 37.87 40.03
CA LEU A 353 40.83 39.24 40.40
C LEU A 353 42.27 39.48 39.92
N LEU A 354 42.44 40.16 38.80
CA LEU A 354 43.68 40.87 38.51
C LEU A 354 43.49 42.36 38.76
N ASP A 355 43.90 42.73 39.99
CA ASP A 355 44.33 44.06 40.34
C ASP A 355 45.63 44.41 39.58
N GLY A 356 45.74 45.57 39.01
CA GLY A 356 46.94 45.96 38.25
C GLY A 356 46.84 47.34 37.62
N THR A 357 46.84 48.33 38.46
CA THR A 357 47.39 49.71 38.27
C THR A 357 48.31 49.84 37.04
N ALA A 358 48.12 50.82 36.16
CA ALA A 358 49.15 51.78 35.76
C ALA A 358 48.65 52.83 34.74
N LYS A 359 49.10 54.00 35.00
CA LYS A 359 48.89 55.36 34.55
C LYS A 359 49.25 55.66 33.06
N PRO A 360 48.99 56.89 32.62
CA PRO A 360 48.74 57.30 31.22
C PRO A 360 50.00 57.80 30.51
N LYS A 361 49.98 57.71 29.21
CA LYS A 361 50.48 58.75 28.30
C LYS A 361 49.71 58.73 26.98
#